data_1f277363002076fbcf0638728b5b1346
#
_entry.id   1f277363002076fbcf0638728b5b1346
#
_cell.length_a   1.000
_cell.length_b   1.000
_cell.length_c   1.000
_cell.angle_alpha   90.00
_cell.angle_beta   90.00
_cell.angle_gamma   90.00
#
_symmetry.space_group_name_H-M   'P 1'
#
loop_
_entity.id
_entity.type
_entity.pdbx_description
1 polymer ?
#
loop_
_entity_poly.entity_id
_entity_poly.type
_entity_poly.pdbx_seq_one_letter_code
_entity_poly.pdbx_strand_id
1 'polypeptide(L)'
;MKPAIPMLAAVFALASAATAQRPVRVFILAGQSNMEGHGFVSADAKRNGGKGSLEYLTKDPATAKQYAKFLDKTGQWRKRQDVWISYLDRHGPLTAGYGVQPDMIGPELGFGWVLGDAFKEPVLLIKCAWGGKSLGVDFRPPSAGKPPYSLGKNEDAAIAQDPGIIGEYYRETVSRVKAALADIKDLVPGSDGRYVLSGFFWHQGWNDRINQQFTDEYQSNMADFIRDMRKDLNAPKLPFVIAETGMGGMEETNPRALALMKAQADVAEEPEFRGNVAFVGTRAFWRPKEDSPLDQIYHWNTNAETYVEIGEASAEAMKRLLRMK
;
A
#
# COMPACT_ATOMS: atom_id res chain seq x y z
N MET A 1 72.70 32.31 28.77
CA MET A 1 71.78 31.19 28.85
C MET A 1 70.35 31.72 28.77
N LYS A 2 69.61 31.46 27.70
CA LYS A 2 68.20 31.85 27.54
C LYS A 2 67.35 30.67 27.94
N PRO A 3 66.24 30.87 28.68
CA PRO A 3 65.36 29.75 29.03
C PRO A 3 64.45 29.34 27.84
N ALA A 4 64.34 28.03 27.59
CA ALA A 4 63.44 27.44 26.62
C ALA A 4 62.00 27.38 27.19
N ILE A 5 61.05 27.92 26.45
CA ILE A 5 59.60 27.82 26.77
C ILE A 5 59.06 26.53 26.18
N PRO A 6 58.41 25.64 26.94
CA PRO A 6 57.79 24.47 26.36
C PRO A 6 56.50 24.86 25.66
N MET A 7 56.39 24.49 24.39
CA MET A 7 55.19 24.63 23.56
C MET A 7 54.18 23.52 23.90
N LEU A 8 53.12 23.88 24.57
CA LEU A 8 52.02 22.95 24.92
C LEU A 8 51.16 22.75 23.67
N ALA A 9 51.25 21.58 23.05
CA ALA A 9 50.38 21.19 21.94
C ALA A 9 49.00 20.79 22.47
N ALA A 10 48.01 21.63 22.28
CA ALA A 10 46.61 21.32 22.57
C ALA A 10 46.05 20.37 21.50
N VAL A 11 45.85 19.11 21.84
CA VAL A 11 45.14 18.13 21.00
C VAL A 11 43.65 18.41 21.12
N PHE A 12 43.07 19.06 20.12
CA PHE A 12 41.60 19.15 19.98
C PHE A 12 41.05 17.78 19.52
N ALA A 13 40.48 17.03 20.44
CA ALA A 13 39.65 15.86 20.11
C ALA A 13 38.35 16.37 19.50
N LEU A 14 38.21 16.28 18.18
CA LEU A 14 36.93 16.42 17.48
C LEU A 14 36.04 15.26 17.87
N ALA A 15 35.21 15.44 18.87
CA ALA A 15 34.09 14.56 19.14
C ALA A 15 33.13 14.66 17.95
N SER A 16 33.16 13.68 17.05
CA SER A 16 32.10 13.48 16.06
C SER A 16 30.80 13.24 16.82
N ALA A 17 29.92 14.24 16.91
CA ALA A 17 28.58 14.07 17.35
C ALA A 17 27.93 13.10 16.34
N ALA A 18 27.80 11.83 16.70
CA ALA A 18 27.01 10.88 15.95
C ALA A 18 25.58 11.46 15.90
N THR A 19 25.16 11.96 14.75
CA THR A 19 23.79 12.41 14.55
C THR A 19 22.90 11.21 14.82
N ALA A 20 22.07 11.30 15.85
CA ALA A 20 21.15 10.23 16.23
C ALA A 20 20.32 9.84 14.99
N GLN A 21 20.45 8.57 14.58
CA GLN A 21 19.77 8.06 13.40
C GLN A 21 18.25 8.18 13.60
N ARG A 22 17.54 8.68 12.60
CA ARG A 22 16.09 8.85 12.68
C ARG A 22 15.39 7.48 12.60
N PRO A 23 14.29 7.27 13.36
CA PRO A 23 13.54 6.02 13.28
C PRO A 23 12.93 5.83 11.88
N VAL A 24 12.82 4.58 11.42
CA VAL A 24 12.17 4.24 10.16
C VAL A 24 10.67 4.50 10.25
N ARG A 25 10.10 5.19 9.26
CA ARG A 25 8.66 5.37 9.10
C ARG A 25 8.09 4.15 8.39
N VAL A 26 7.24 3.40 9.07
CA VAL A 26 6.68 2.15 8.53
C VAL A 26 5.23 2.36 8.12
N PHE A 27 4.91 1.99 6.88
CA PHE A 27 3.56 1.98 6.34
C PHE A 27 3.19 0.56 5.90
N ILE A 28 2.00 0.12 6.28
CA ILE A 28 1.45 -1.19 5.91
C ILE A 28 0.51 -0.98 4.73
N LEU A 29 0.70 -1.76 3.67
CA LEU A 29 -0.15 -1.77 2.48
C LEU A 29 -0.81 -3.14 2.41
N ALA A 30 -2.13 -3.22 2.54
CA ALA A 30 -2.81 -4.51 2.54
C ALA A 30 -4.06 -4.52 1.66
N GLY A 31 -4.42 -5.69 1.16
CA GLY A 31 -5.59 -5.88 0.30
C GLY A 31 -5.49 -7.09 -0.61
N GLN A 32 -6.27 -7.06 -1.71
CA GLN A 32 -6.30 -8.13 -2.68
C GLN A 32 -5.47 -7.81 -3.95
N SER A 33 -5.79 -8.45 -5.07
CA SER A 33 -5.05 -8.33 -6.34
C SER A 33 -4.77 -6.89 -6.80
N ASN A 34 -5.64 -5.93 -6.51
CA ASN A 34 -5.40 -4.53 -6.84
C ASN A 34 -4.40 -3.86 -5.88
N MET A 35 -4.18 -4.39 -4.68
CA MET A 35 -3.03 -4.02 -3.85
C MET A 35 -1.77 -4.80 -4.27
N GLU A 36 -1.89 -6.08 -4.73
CA GLU A 36 -0.75 -6.75 -5.36
C GLU A 36 -0.21 -5.91 -6.52
N GLY A 37 -1.12 -5.41 -7.38
CA GLY A 37 -0.80 -4.54 -8.50
C GLY A 37 -0.58 -5.29 -9.80
N HIS A 38 -1.36 -4.91 -10.80
CA HIS A 38 -1.38 -5.50 -12.14
C HIS A 38 -1.07 -4.48 -13.24
N GLY A 39 -0.58 -3.29 -12.90
CA GLY A 39 -0.15 -2.28 -13.88
C GLY A 39 1.12 -2.72 -14.58
N PHE A 40 1.09 -2.88 -15.91
CA PHE A 40 2.28 -3.28 -16.66
C PHE A 40 3.38 -2.22 -16.61
N VAL A 41 4.62 -2.67 -16.41
CA VAL A 41 5.82 -1.82 -16.49
C VAL A 41 6.23 -1.66 -17.94
N SER A 42 6.46 -2.77 -18.66
CA SER A 42 6.98 -2.76 -20.03
C SER A 42 5.89 -2.52 -21.06
N ALA A 43 6.17 -1.66 -22.04
CA ALA A 43 5.33 -1.50 -23.21
C ALA A 43 5.46 -2.73 -24.13
N ASP A 44 4.33 -3.28 -24.56
CA ASP A 44 4.27 -4.39 -25.50
C ASP A 44 3.32 -4.03 -26.65
N ALA A 45 3.81 -4.09 -27.87
CA ALA A 45 3.02 -3.80 -29.07
C ALA A 45 1.76 -4.68 -29.19
N LYS A 46 1.79 -5.90 -28.63
CA LYS A 46 0.65 -6.84 -28.63
C LYS A 46 -0.41 -6.49 -27.57
N ARG A 47 -0.07 -5.65 -26.61
CA ARG A 47 -0.97 -5.16 -25.56
C ARG A 47 -1.34 -3.70 -25.86
N ASN A 48 -2.26 -3.51 -26.82
CA ASN A 48 -2.76 -2.20 -27.25
C ASN A 48 -1.64 -1.19 -27.60
N GLY A 49 -0.58 -1.63 -28.31
CA GLY A 49 0.56 -0.76 -28.62
C GLY A 49 1.37 -0.32 -27.40
N GLY A 50 1.19 -0.95 -26.25
CA GLY A 50 1.82 -0.61 -24.98
C GLY A 50 1.15 0.52 -24.21
N LYS A 51 0.05 1.09 -24.70
CA LYS A 51 -0.68 2.17 -24.03
C LYS A 51 -1.01 1.84 -22.57
N GLY A 52 -0.88 2.81 -21.69
CA GLY A 52 -1.16 2.67 -20.27
C GLY A 52 -0.13 1.84 -19.48
N SER A 53 0.94 1.32 -20.12
CA SER A 53 2.09 0.78 -19.38
C SER A 53 2.99 1.90 -18.84
N LEU A 54 3.72 1.65 -17.76
CA LEU A 54 4.58 2.66 -17.15
C LEU A 54 5.65 3.17 -18.14
N GLU A 55 6.23 2.27 -18.95
CA GLU A 55 7.19 2.64 -19.98
C GLU A 55 6.58 3.54 -21.06
N TYR A 56 5.36 3.25 -21.50
CA TYR A 56 4.63 4.11 -22.45
C TYR A 56 4.45 5.50 -21.88
N LEU A 57 4.00 5.61 -20.64
CA LEU A 57 3.77 6.89 -19.95
C LEU A 57 5.04 7.75 -19.82
N THR A 58 6.22 7.13 -19.73
CA THR A 58 7.50 7.86 -19.71
C THR A 58 7.93 8.39 -21.07
N LYS A 59 7.31 7.93 -22.15
CA LYS A 59 7.66 8.29 -23.55
C LYS A 59 6.60 9.12 -24.24
N ASP A 60 5.35 9.02 -23.85
CA ASP A 60 4.24 9.77 -24.42
C ASP A 60 4.39 11.27 -24.09
N PRO A 61 4.37 12.18 -25.10
CA PRO A 61 4.54 13.61 -24.87
C PRO A 61 3.57 14.24 -23.88
N ALA A 62 2.36 13.68 -23.73
CA ALA A 62 1.36 14.19 -22.80
C ALA A 62 1.68 13.86 -21.33
N THR A 63 2.35 12.73 -21.09
CA THR A 63 2.57 12.19 -19.72
C THR A 63 4.04 12.12 -19.31
N ALA A 64 4.98 12.10 -20.26
CA ALA A 64 6.40 11.87 -20.03
C ALA A 64 6.99 12.77 -18.92
N LYS A 65 6.62 14.04 -18.88
CA LYS A 65 7.09 14.98 -17.83
C LYS A 65 6.69 14.54 -16.42
N GLN A 66 5.48 14.03 -16.25
CA GLN A 66 4.95 13.58 -14.97
C GLN A 66 5.62 12.27 -14.51
N TYR A 67 5.85 11.34 -15.46
CA TYR A 67 6.38 10.00 -15.18
C TYR A 67 7.91 9.89 -15.23
N ALA A 68 8.62 10.92 -15.74
CA ALA A 68 10.08 10.99 -15.75
C ALA A 68 10.73 10.79 -14.36
N LYS A 69 10.01 11.13 -13.29
CA LYS A 69 10.48 10.94 -11.90
C LYS A 69 10.83 9.50 -11.56
N PHE A 70 10.23 8.52 -12.26
CA PHE A 70 10.48 7.09 -12.06
C PHE A 70 11.72 6.59 -12.80
N LEU A 71 12.36 7.42 -13.62
CA LEU A 71 13.59 7.10 -14.33
C LEU A 71 14.79 7.77 -13.67
N ASP A 72 15.93 7.11 -13.75
CA ASP A 72 17.23 7.71 -13.43
C ASP A 72 17.82 8.45 -14.66
N LYS A 73 19.01 9.03 -14.51
CA LYS A 73 19.68 9.78 -15.57
C LYS A 73 20.08 8.92 -16.79
N THR A 74 20.09 7.60 -16.63
CA THR A 74 20.40 6.65 -17.72
C THR A 74 19.16 6.09 -18.41
N GLY A 75 17.95 6.49 -17.94
CA GLY A 75 16.68 6.00 -18.45
C GLY A 75 16.26 4.64 -17.87
N GLN A 76 16.94 4.16 -16.81
CA GLN A 76 16.55 2.95 -16.09
C GLN A 76 15.56 3.26 -14.99
N TRP A 77 14.79 2.26 -14.54
CA TRP A 77 13.88 2.45 -13.39
C TRP A 77 14.68 2.85 -12.16
N ARG A 78 14.36 4.02 -11.65
CA ARG A 78 15.04 4.61 -10.50
C ARG A 78 14.74 3.80 -9.24
N LYS A 79 15.80 3.42 -8.51
CA LYS A 79 15.72 2.82 -7.18
C LYS A 79 15.83 3.91 -6.13
N ARG A 80 14.83 4.03 -5.24
CA ARG A 80 14.88 4.96 -4.11
C ARG A 80 15.95 4.50 -3.13
N GLN A 81 16.66 5.47 -2.51
CA GLN A 81 17.67 5.19 -1.48
C GLN A 81 17.15 5.52 -0.07
N ASP A 82 15.95 5.98 0.02
CA ASP A 82 15.25 6.47 1.21
C ASP A 82 13.91 5.77 1.44
N VAL A 83 13.46 4.96 0.47
CA VAL A 83 12.23 4.16 0.58
C VAL A 83 12.53 2.70 0.25
N TRP A 84 12.20 1.81 1.16
CA TRP A 84 12.31 0.36 0.99
C TRP A 84 10.92 -0.28 0.99
N ILE A 85 10.83 -1.47 0.42
CA ILE A 85 9.62 -2.27 0.41
C ILE A 85 9.94 -3.71 0.77
N SER A 86 9.08 -4.33 1.58
CA SER A 86 9.01 -5.77 1.81
C SER A 86 7.64 -6.25 1.32
N TYR A 87 7.63 -7.13 0.34
CA TYR A 87 6.43 -7.73 -0.23
C TYR A 87 6.58 -9.23 -0.33
N LEU A 88 5.92 -9.95 0.57
CA LEU A 88 6.03 -11.41 0.73
C LEU A 88 7.52 -11.83 0.90
N ASP A 89 8.08 -12.51 -0.09
CA ASP A 89 9.48 -12.99 -0.14
C ASP A 89 10.42 -12.03 -0.91
N ARG A 90 9.92 -10.92 -1.43
CA ARG A 90 10.69 -9.89 -2.15
C ARG A 90 10.89 -8.65 -1.29
N HIS A 91 12.10 -8.13 -1.24
CA HIS A 91 12.40 -6.89 -0.54
C HIS A 91 13.53 -6.11 -1.23
N GLY A 92 13.62 -4.83 -0.93
CA GLY A 92 14.69 -3.97 -1.45
C GLY A 92 14.29 -2.50 -1.53
N PRO A 93 15.11 -1.65 -2.19
CA PRO A 93 14.76 -0.27 -2.45
C PRO A 93 13.54 -0.20 -3.38
N LEU A 94 12.63 0.74 -3.10
CA LEU A 94 11.43 0.92 -3.91
C LEU A 94 11.81 1.32 -5.34
N THR A 95 11.25 0.60 -6.30
CA THR A 95 11.37 0.82 -7.75
C THR A 95 10.16 0.21 -8.46
N ALA A 96 10.04 0.36 -9.78
CA ALA A 96 9.06 -0.40 -10.56
C ALA A 96 9.33 -1.92 -10.46
N GLY A 97 8.25 -2.74 -10.47
CA GLY A 97 8.38 -4.19 -10.44
C GLY A 97 7.97 -4.88 -9.13
N TYR A 98 7.35 -4.16 -8.19
CA TYR A 98 6.78 -4.74 -6.96
C TYR A 98 5.28 -5.07 -7.08
N GLY A 99 4.74 -5.21 -8.30
CA GLY A 99 3.42 -5.77 -8.54
C GLY A 99 3.35 -7.29 -8.32
N VAL A 100 2.27 -7.93 -8.76
CA VAL A 100 2.08 -9.37 -8.66
C VAL A 100 3.19 -10.14 -9.37
N GLN A 101 3.76 -9.57 -10.44
CA GLN A 101 4.94 -10.07 -11.15
C GLN A 101 6.01 -8.97 -11.26
N PRO A 102 7.28 -9.34 -11.55
CA PRO A 102 8.38 -8.37 -11.67
C PRO A 102 8.20 -7.31 -12.77
N ASP A 103 7.36 -7.57 -13.80
CA ASP A 103 7.00 -6.61 -14.86
C ASP A 103 5.69 -5.86 -14.54
N MET A 104 5.32 -5.79 -13.28
CA MET A 104 4.09 -5.13 -12.85
C MET A 104 4.33 -4.22 -11.65
N ILE A 105 3.46 -3.22 -11.51
CA ILE A 105 3.37 -2.33 -10.37
C ILE A 105 1.97 -2.34 -9.78
N GLY A 106 1.88 -2.01 -8.51
CA GLY A 106 0.65 -1.65 -7.83
C GLY A 106 0.72 -0.23 -7.28
N PRO A 107 -0.19 0.12 -6.36
CA PRO A 107 -0.23 1.45 -5.77
C PRO A 107 0.97 1.76 -4.88
N GLU A 108 1.78 0.77 -4.49
CA GLU A 108 3.00 0.96 -3.69
C GLU A 108 3.97 1.93 -4.33
N LEU A 109 4.05 1.95 -5.69
CA LEU A 109 5.01 2.81 -6.39
C LEU A 109 4.68 4.29 -6.17
N GLY A 110 3.46 4.71 -6.47
CA GLY A 110 3.00 6.09 -6.27
C GLY A 110 3.00 6.48 -4.79
N PHE A 111 2.48 5.58 -3.92
CA PHE A 111 2.41 5.80 -2.48
C PHE A 111 3.79 6.03 -1.85
N GLY A 112 4.73 5.14 -2.12
CA GLY A 112 6.08 5.26 -1.58
C GLY A 112 6.87 6.43 -2.16
N TRP A 113 6.60 6.81 -3.41
CA TRP A 113 7.23 7.98 -4.03
C TRP A 113 6.87 9.26 -3.31
N VAL A 114 5.58 9.51 -3.10
CA VAL A 114 5.08 10.71 -2.41
C VAL A 114 5.56 10.76 -0.96
N LEU A 115 5.51 9.62 -0.24
CA LEU A 115 5.97 9.59 1.15
C LEU A 115 7.47 9.76 1.29
N GLY A 116 8.28 9.17 0.38
CA GLY A 116 9.72 9.36 0.38
C GLY A 116 10.12 10.80 0.18
N ASP A 117 9.39 11.55 -0.66
CA ASP A 117 9.63 12.98 -0.86
C ASP A 117 9.17 13.84 0.35
N ALA A 118 8.19 13.33 1.11
CA ALA A 118 7.63 14.05 2.26
C ALA A 118 8.41 13.85 3.56
N PHE A 119 9.01 12.67 3.77
CA PHE A 119 9.74 12.35 4.99
C PHE A 119 11.25 12.59 4.83
N LYS A 120 11.88 13.01 5.92
CA LYS A 120 13.36 13.04 6.04
C LYS A 120 13.90 11.74 6.66
N GLU A 121 13.03 10.96 7.24
CA GLU A 121 13.29 9.64 7.80
C GLU A 121 13.24 8.59 6.70
N PRO A 122 13.98 7.47 6.84
CA PRO A 122 13.80 6.32 5.97
C PRO A 122 12.35 5.81 6.03
N VAL A 123 11.81 5.39 4.88
CA VAL A 123 10.47 4.83 4.78
C VAL A 123 10.55 3.34 4.46
N LEU A 124 9.79 2.51 5.16
CA LEU A 124 9.57 1.11 4.85
C LEU A 124 8.09 0.87 4.53
N LEU A 125 7.82 0.32 3.37
CA LEU A 125 6.52 -0.20 2.97
C LEU A 125 6.48 -1.70 3.25
N ILE A 126 5.56 -2.16 4.09
CA ILE A 126 5.29 -3.59 4.30
C ILE A 126 4.01 -3.90 3.55
N LYS A 127 4.14 -4.64 2.43
CA LYS A 127 3.03 -4.96 1.55
C LYS A 127 2.54 -6.39 1.79
N CYS A 128 1.26 -6.52 2.17
CA CYS A 128 0.57 -7.76 2.51
C CYS A 128 -0.66 -7.88 1.61
N ALA A 129 -0.51 -8.48 0.44
CA ALA A 129 -1.59 -8.54 -0.54
C ALA A 129 -1.64 -9.90 -1.22
N TRP A 130 -2.87 -10.40 -1.46
CA TRP A 130 -3.14 -11.70 -2.08
C TRP A 130 -4.38 -11.64 -2.95
N GLY A 131 -4.28 -12.15 -4.18
CA GLY A 131 -5.35 -12.16 -5.16
C GLY A 131 -6.58 -12.95 -4.72
N GLY A 132 -7.76 -12.49 -5.12
CA GLY A 132 -9.01 -13.21 -4.90
C GLY A 132 -9.52 -13.25 -3.45
N LYS A 133 -9.01 -12.39 -2.56
CA LYS A 133 -9.32 -12.42 -1.13
C LYS A 133 -10.40 -11.40 -0.75
N SER A 134 -11.39 -11.87 0.04
CA SER A 134 -12.51 -11.08 0.55
C SER A 134 -12.27 -10.56 1.97
N LEU A 135 -12.94 -9.46 2.33
CA LEU A 135 -13.05 -9.04 3.72
C LEU A 135 -14.09 -9.88 4.46
N GLY A 136 -15.11 -10.36 3.74
CA GLY A 136 -16.18 -11.19 4.31
C GLY A 136 -15.71 -12.52 4.91
N VAL A 137 -14.61 -13.10 4.39
CA VAL A 137 -14.05 -14.39 4.88
C VAL A 137 -12.56 -14.32 5.11
N ASP A 138 -11.78 -14.01 4.07
CA ASP A 138 -10.32 -14.18 4.07
C ASP A 138 -9.60 -13.21 5.03
N PHE A 139 -9.96 -11.94 4.97
CA PHE A 139 -9.46 -10.89 5.87
C PHE A 139 -10.39 -10.62 7.05
N ARG A 140 -11.40 -11.47 7.27
CA ARG A 140 -12.39 -11.25 8.32
C ARG A 140 -11.72 -11.05 9.67
N PRO A 141 -11.96 -9.90 10.35
CA PRO A 141 -11.33 -9.61 11.61
C PRO A 141 -11.93 -10.48 12.74
N PRO A 142 -11.16 -10.79 13.79
CA PRO A 142 -11.64 -11.62 14.91
C PRO A 142 -12.93 -11.09 15.56
N SER A 143 -13.07 -9.78 15.70
CA SER A 143 -14.25 -9.16 16.33
C SER A 143 -15.54 -9.34 15.52
N ALA A 144 -15.47 -9.52 14.20
CA ALA A 144 -16.64 -9.82 13.36
C ALA A 144 -17.18 -11.24 13.54
N GLY A 145 -16.42 -12.12 14.21
CA GLY A 145 -16.83 -13.52 14.42
C GLY A 145 -16.99 -14.31 13.11
N LYS A 146 -17.75 -15.38 13.15
CA LYS A 146 -18.06 -16.18 11.94
C LYS A 146 -19.14 -15.48 11.09
N PRO A 147 -19.11 -15.65 9.74
CA PRO A 147 -20.23 -15.22 8.90
C PRO A 147 -21.56 -15.81 9.42
N PRO A 148 -22.61 -14.98 9.58
CA PRO A 148 -23.89 -15.44 10.13
C PRO A 148 -24.79 -16.13 9.08
N TYR A 149 -24.24 -16.48 7.92
CA TYR A 149 -24.91 -17.07 6.77
C TYR A 149 -24.06 -18.19 6.15
N SER A 150 -24.67 -19.04 5.33
CA SER A 150 -23.97 -20.04 4.55
C SER A 150 -23.20 -19.41 3.40
N LEU A 151 -21.97 -19.85 3.22
CA LEU A 151 -21.11 -19.45 2.09
C LEU A 151 -21.27 -20.40 0.88
N GLY A 152 -22.08 -21.45 1.05
CA GLY A 152 -22.24 -22.53 0.10
C GLY A 152 -21.75 -23.86 0.68
N LYS A 153 -22.28 -24.96 0.14
CA LYS A 153 -22.04 -26.30 0.70
C LYS A 153 -20.56 -26.67 0.84
N ASN A 154 -19.76 -26.32 -0.16
CA ASN A 154 -18.34 -26.68 -0.18
C ASN A 154 -17.53 -25.82 0.79
N GLU A 155 -17.78 -24.53 0.80
CA GLU A 155 -17.14 -23.56 1.68
C GLU A 155 -17.49 -23.81 3.15
N ASP A 156 -18.77 -24.06 3.43
CA ASP A 156 -19.24 -24.39 4.78
C ASP A 156 -18.62 -25.71 5.29
N ALA A 157 -18.49 -26.72 4.42
CA ALA A 157 -17.82 -27.97 4.76
C ALA A 157 -16.32 -27.77 5.01
N ALA A 158 -15.64 -26.96 4.19
CA ALA A 158 -14.22 -26.64 4.40
C ALA A 158 -14.00 -25.89 5.72
N ILE A 159 -14.85 -24.90 6.03
CA ILE A 159 -14.77 -24.14 7.31
C ILE A 159 -15.11 -25.03 8.51
N ALA A 160 -16.05 -25.98 8.36
CA ALA A 160 -16.35 -26.94 9.42
C ALA A 160 -15.17 -27.86 9.73
N GLN A 161 -14.40 -28.22 8.70
CA GLN A 161 -13.19 -29.03 8.82
C GLN A 161 -12.01 -28.20 9.36
N ASP A 162 -11.84 -26.97 8.86
CA ASP A 162 -10.79 -26.04 9.32
C ASP A 162 -11.38 -24.62 9.55
N PRO A 163 -11.80 -24.31 10.77
CA PRO A 163 -12.27 -22.96 11.12
C PRO A 163 -11.22 -21.87 10.92
N GLY A 164 -9.95 -22.24 10.80
CA GLY A 164 -8.84 -21.32 10.55
C GLY A 164 -8.89 -20.64 9.19
N ILE A 165 -9.70 -21.12 8.24
CA ILE A 165 -9.93 -20.47 6.94
C ILE A 165 -10.49 -19.06 7.13
N ILE A 166 -11.40 -18.86 8.10
CA ILE A 166 -11.96 -17.55 8.41
C ILE A 166 -10.86 -16.67 9.01
N GLY A 167 -10.58 -15.52 8.40
CA GLY A 167 -9.58 -14.56 8.85
C GLY A 167 -8.13 -15.04 8.68
N GLU A 168 -7.86 -16.01 7.82
CA GLU A 168 -6.50 -16.49 7.55
C GLU A 168 -5.57 -15.34 7.15
N TYR A 169 -6.00 -14.52 6.19
CA TYR A 169 -5.19 -13.42 5.67
C TYR A 169 -5.16 -12.18 6.56
N TYR A 170 -6.12 -12.06 7.49
CA TYR A 170 -6.00 -11.12 8.60
C TYR A 170 -4.80 -11.51 9.48
N ARG A 171 -4.75 -12.77 9.93
CA ARG A 171 -3.66 -13.27 10.78
C ARG A 171 -2.31 -13.27 10.06
N GLU A 172 -2.30 -13.64 8.78
CA GLU A 172 -1.09 -13.60 7.96
C GLU A 172 -0.55 -12.16 7.82
N THR A 173 -1.44 -11.17 7.65
CA THR A 173 -1.05 -9.75 7.64
C THR A 173 -0.37 -9.36 8.96
N VAL A 174 -0.98 -9.67 10.09
CA VAL A 174 -0.41 -9.37 11.42
C VAL A 174 0.95 -10.05 11.61
N SER A 175 1.06 -11.34 11.22
CA SER A 175 2.29 -12.13 11.30
C SER A 175 3.42 -11.52 10.47
N ARG A 176 3.16 -11.20 9.19
CA ARG A 176 4.15 -10.60 8.29
C ARG A 176 4.60 -9.22 8.72
N VAL A 177 3.67 -8.40 9.20
CA VAL A 177 4.03 -7.08 9.74
C VAL A 177 4.97 -7.24 10.93
N LYS A 178 4.64 -8.13 11.89
CA LYS A 178 5.51 -8.37 13.05
C LYS A 178 6.89 -8.93 12.66
N ALA A 179 6.95 -9.84 11.70
CA ALA A 179 8.21 -10.36 11.18
C ALA A 179 9.06 -9.26 10.53
N ALA A 180 8.48 -8.46 9.63
CA ALA A 180 9.20 -7.36 8.98
C ALA A 180 9.70 -6.31 9.99
N LEU A 181 8.94 -6.03 11.06
CA LEU A 181 9.36 -5.13 12.13
C LEU A 181 10.52 -5.69 12.96
N ALA A 182 10.58 -7.01 13.15
CA ALA A 182 11.72 -7.68 13.81
C ALA A 182 12.99 -7.61 12.94
N ASP A 183 12.84 -7.70 11.60
CA ASP A 183 13.93 -7.73 10.63
C ASP A 183 14.25 -6.34 10.03
N ILE A 184 13.78 -5.26 10.66
CA ILE A 184 13.85 -3.90 10.07
C ILE A 184 15.28 -3.44 9.74
N LYS A 185 16.30 -3.92 10.46
CA LYS A 185 17.71 -3.61 10.20
C LYS A 185 18.19 -4.20 8.88
N ASP A 186 17.69 -5.37 8.53
CA ASP A 186 18.05 -6.06 7.29
C ASP A 186 17.24 -5.50 6.11
N LEU A 187 15.99 -5.11 6.36
CA LEU A 187 15.10 -4.54 5.34
C LEU A 187 15.46 -3.10 4.98
N VAL A 188 16.02 -2.32 5.94
CA VAL A 188 16.40 -0.91 5.75
C VAL A 188 17.88 -0.74 6.10
N PRO A 189 18.79 -0.85 5.14
CA PRO A 189 20.22 -0.74 5.36
C PRO A 189 20.60 0.56 6.07
N GLY A 190 21.44 0.43 7.10
CA GLY A 190 21.86 1.55 7.91
C GLY A 190 20.90 1.96 9.02
N SER A 191 19.73 1.31 9.16
CA SER A 191 18.81 1.51 10.28
C SER A 191 19.40 1.01 11.60
N ASP A 192 19.10 1.70 12.70
CA ASP A 192 19.42 1.24 14.06
C ASP A 192 18.36 0.30 14.65
N GLY A 193 17.31 0.01 13.88
CA GLY A 193 16.20 -0.87 14.27
C GLY A 193 15.02 -0.14 14.93
N ARG A 194 15.13 1.17 15.20
CA ARG A 194 14.00 1.95 15.71
C ARG A 194 13.03 2.28 14.58
N TYR A 195 11.75 2.19 14.86
CA TYR A 195 10.71 2.49 13.89
C TYR A 195 9.49 3.18 14.53
N VAL A 196 8.65 3.75 13.67
CA VAL A 196 7.32 4.28 14.01
C VAL A 196 6.33 3.72 12.99
N LEU A 197 5.33 2.97 13.45
CA LEU A 197 4.17 2.61 12.63
C LEU A 197 3.42 3.90 12.30
N SER A 198 3.41 4.29 11.02
CA SER A 198 2.99 5.61 10.58
C SER A 198 1.67 5.60 9.82
N GLY A 199 1.23 4.45 9.29
CA GLY A 199 -0.05 4.36 8.61
C GLY A 199 -0.34 2.98 8.03
N PHE A 200 -1.62 2.78 7.70
CA PHE A 200 -2.13 1.60 7.04
C PHE A 200 -2.90 2.02 5.78
N PHE A 201 -2.59 1.45 4.64
CA PHE A 201 -3.25 1.69 3.37
C PHE A 201 -3.95 0.41 2.89
N TRP A 202 -5.27 0.48 2.75
CA TRP A 202 -6.14 -0.63 2.36
C TRP A 202 -6.68 -0.44 0.95
N HIS A 203 -6.50 -1.44 0.07
CA HIS A 203 -7.09 -1.47 -1.26
C HIS A 203 -7.63 -2.87 -1.59
N GLN A 204 -8.90 -3.08 -1.26
CA GLN A 204 -9.61 -4.36 -1.41
C GLN A 204 -11.10 -4.10 -1.58
N GLY A 205 -11.84 -5.01 -2.23
CA GLY A 205 -13.30 -4.93 -2.32
C GLY A 205 -13.90 -5.68 -3.52
N TRP A 206 -13.11 -6.03 -4.55
CA TRP A 206 -13.68 -6.72 -5.72
C TRP A 206 -14.41 -8.01 -5.34
N ASN A 207 -13.81 -8.84 -4.51
CA ASN A 207 -14.41 -10.13 -4.10
C ASN A 207 -15.65 -9.94 -3.22
N ASP A 208 -15.75 -8.83 -2.51
CA ASP A 208 -16.93 -8.51 -1.70
C ASP A 208 -18.05 -7.91 -2.55
N ARG A 209 -17.72 -7.08 -3.56
CA ARG A 209 -18.74 -6.50 -4.46
C ARG A 209 -19.48 -7.50 -5.34
N ILE A 210 -18.96 -8.71 -5.53
CA ILE A 210 -19.64 -9.76 -6.30
C ILE A 210 -20.52 -10.66 -5.44
N ASN A 211 -20.51 -10.52 -4.12
CA ASN A 211 -21.34 -11.25 -3.16
C ASN A 211 -22.18 -10.25 -2.35
N GLN A 212 -23.52 -10.42 -2.37
CA GLN A 212 -24.41 -9.48 -1.69
C GLN A 212 -24.21 -9.48 -0.17
N GLN A 213 -24.04 -10.64 0.46
CA GLN A 213 -23.87 -10.76 1.91
C GLN A 213 -22.55 -10.10 2.36
N PHE A 214 -21.48 -10.25 1.57
CA PHE A 214 -20.20 -9.59 1.86
C PHE A 214 -20.29 -8.07 1.70
N THR A 215 -21.03 -7.61 0.65
CA THR A 215 -21.27 -6.18 0.45
C THR A 215 -22.06 -5.59 1.62
N ASP A 216 -23.09 -6.28 2.11
CA ASP A 216 -23.95 -5.81 3.20
C ASP A 216 -23.19 -5.68 4.54
N GLU A 217 -22.22 -6.56 4.78
CA GLU A 217 -21.38 -6.54 6.00
C GLU A 217 -20.09 -5.70 5.86
N TYR A 218 -19.79 -5.19 4.67
CA TYR A 218 -18.46 -4.61 4.41
C TYR A 218 -18.10 -3.49 5.37
N GLN A 219 -19.02 -2.56 5.65
CA GLN A 219 -18.78 -1.44 6.54
C GLN A 219 -18.44 -1.92 7.96
N SER A 220 -19.26 -2.80 8.53
CA SER A 220 -19.05 -3.32 9.89
C SER A 220 -17.76 -4.13 9.99
N ASN A 221 -17.50 -5.01 9.01
CA ASN A 221 -16.28 -5.80 8.98
C ASN A 221 -15.02 -4.93 8.82
N MET A 222 -15.09 -3.83 8.04
CA MET A 222 -13.97 -2.90 7.89
C MET A 222 -13.72 -2.09 9.16
N ALA A 223 -14.77 -1.68 9.85
CA ALA A 223 -14.65 -1.01 11.15
C ALA A 223 -13.97 -1.93 12.19
N ASP A 224 -14.41 -3.19 12.28
CA ASP A 224 -13.80 -4.19 13.15
C ASP A 224 -12.33 -4.49 12.74
N PHE A 225 -12.05 -4.57 11.43
CA PHE A 225 -10.70 -4.77 10.91
C PHE A 225 -9.74 -3.65 11.37
N ILE A 226 -10.17 -2.40 11.33
CA ILE A 226 -9.38 -1.26 11.80
C ILE A 226 -9.12 -1.36 13.30
N ARG A 227 -10.15 -1.67 14.10
CA ARG A 227 -10.04 -1.81 15.58
C ARG A 227 -9.07 -2.93 15.95
N ASP A 228 -9.26 -4.11 15.33
CA ASP A 228 -8.45 -5.30 15.61
C ASP A 228 -7.01 -5.13 15.15
N MET A 229 -6.75 -4.56 13.95
CA MET A 229 -5.39 -4.25 13.49
C MET A 229 -4.68 -3.29 14.43
N ARG A 230 -5.35 -2.23 14.88
CA ARG A 230 -4.80 -1.30 15.87
C ARG A 230 -4.42 -1.98 17.17
N LYS A 231 -5.27 -2.89 17.66
CA LYS A 231 -5.04 -3.69 18.86
C LYS A 231 -3.87 -4.65 18.69
N ASP A 232 -3.87 -5.47 17.64
CA ASP A 232 -2.91 -6.55 17.43
C ASP A 232 -1.51 -6.07 17.06
N LEU A 233 -1.42 -4.87 16.47
CA LEU A 233 -0.17 -4.16 16.19
C LEU A 233 0.25 -3.22 17.33
N ASN A 234 -0.49 -3.17 18.44
CA ASN A 234 -0.26 -2.25 19.55
C ASN A 234 -0.10 -0.78 19.10
N ALA A 235 -0.96 -0.35 18.17
CA ALA A 235 -0.91 0.97 17.54
C ALA A 235 -2.31 1.62 17.52
N PRO A 236 -2.87 2.00 18.70
CA PRO A 236 -4.28 2.40 18.85
C PRO A 236 -4.67 3.65 18.05
N LYS A 237 -3.70 4.43 17.59
CA LYS A 237 -3.91 5.65 16.81
C LYS A 237 -3.41 5.54 15.38
N LEU A 238 -3.11 4.31 14.90
CA LEU A 238 -2.60 4.10 13.54
C LEU A 238 -3.59 4.69 12.52
N PRO A 239 -3.15 5.66 11.68
CA PRO A 239 -4.00 6.20 10.63
C PRO A 239 -4.30 5.15 9.56
N PHE A 240 -5.52 5.18 9.00
CA PHE A 240 -5.91 4.32 7.89
C PHE A 240 -6.34 5.13 6.68
N VAL A 241 -5.94 4.67 5.50
CA VAL A 241 -6.45 5.15 4.21
C VAL A 241 -7.11 3.98 3.51
N ILE A 242 -8.36 4.16 3.09
CA ILE A 242 -9.15 3.19 2.33
C ILE A 242 -9.30 3.72 0.90
N ALA A 243 -8.72 3.01 -0.08
CA ALA A 243 -8.95 3.32 -1.49
C ALA A 243 -10.24 2.64 -1.97
N GLU A 244 -11.07 3.41 -2.66
CA GLU A 244 -12.31 2.96 -3.28
C GLU A 244 -12.08 1.81 -4.27
N THR A 245 -13.02 0.88 -4.35
CA THR A 245 -13.07 -0.15 -5.39
C THR A 245 -13.77 0.42 -6.64
N GLY A 246 -13.16 1.44 -7.24
CA GLY A 246 -13.79 2.33 -8.22
C GLY A 246 -13.69 1.88 -9.68
N MET A 247 -13.42 0.58 -9.95
CA MET A 247 -13.39 0.02 -11.32
C MET A 247 -14.73 0.21 -12.02
N GLY A 248 -14.67 0.58 -13.29
CA GLY A 248 -15.83 1.03 -14.08
C GLY A 248 -15.99 2.56 -14.08
N GLY A 249 -15.24 3.27 -13.21
CA GLY A 249 -15.18 4.72 -13.22
C GLY A 249 -16.48 5.41 -12.81
N MET A 250 -16.67 6.60 -13.32
CA MET A 250 -17.87 7.43 -13.01
C MET A 250 -19.15 6.86 -13.63
N GLU A 251 -19.04 5.95 -14.60
CA GLU A 251 -20.17 5.35 -15.30
C GLU A 251 -20.59 3.99 -14.70
N GLU A 252 -19.98 3.56 -13.60
CA GLU A 252 -20.41 2.35 -12.89
C GLU A 252 -21.86 2.50 -12.40
N THR A 253 -22.71 1.56 -12.80
CA THR A 253 -24.14 1.56 -12.47
C THR A 253 -24.59 0.33 -11.70
N ASN A 254 -23.70 -0.67 -11.51
CA ASN A 254 -24.05 -1.87 -10.76
C ASN A 254 -24.37 -1.48 -9.30
N PRO A 255 -25.62 -1.72 -8.81
CA PRO A 255 -26.04 -1.25 -7.49
C PRO A 255 -25.22 -1.84 -6.35
N ARG A 256 -24.77 -3.10 -6.48
CA ARG A 256 -23.93 -3.75 -5.46
C ARG A 256 -22.51 -3.17 -5.45
N ALA A 257 -21.94 -2.86 -6.61
CA ALA A 257 -20.65 -2.16 -6.68
C ALA A 257 -20.73 -0.78 -6.02
N LEU A 258 -21.79 -0.02 -6.31
CA LEU A 258 -22.04 1.29 -5.71
C LEU A 258 -22.28 1.19 -4.20
N ALA A 259 -22.99 0.16 -3.75
CA ALA A 259 -23.23 -0.10 -2.33
C ALA A 259 -21.90 -0.40 -1.59
N LEU A 260 -21.00 -1.20 -2.18
CA LEU A 260 -19.69 -1.45 -1.61
C LEU A 260 -18.84 -0.18 -1.53
N MET A 261 -18.79 0.61 -2.60
CA MET A 261 -18.05 1.89 -2.62
C MET A 261 -18.57 2.84 -1.54
N LYS A 262 -19.90 2.88 -1.36
CA LYS A 262 -20.52 3.64 -0.29
C LYS A 262 -20.11 3.13 1.08
N ALA A 263 -20.13 1.82 1.31
CA ALA A 263 -19.69 1.20 2.57
C ALA A 263 -18.23 1.56 2.90
N GLN A 264 -17.34 1.58 1.88
CA GLN A 264 -15.94 2.01 2.04
C GLN A 264 -15.82 3.47 2.48
N ALA A 265 -16.66 4.35 1.92
CA ALA A 265 -16.69 5.76 2.29
C ALA A 265 -17.29 5.98 3.70
N ASP A 266 -18.38 5.29 4.01
CA ASP A 266 -19.12 5.45 5.27
C ASP A 266 -18.27 5.08 6.50
N VAL A 267 -17.33 4.13 6.37
CA VAL A 267 -16.38 3.80 7.46
C VAL A 267 -15.60 5.04 7.92
N ALA A 268 -15.09 5.85 7.00
CA ALA A 268 -14.32 7.04 7.36
C ALA A 268 -15.17 8.13 8.05
N GLU A 269 -16.49 8.08 7.87
CA GLU A 269 -17.43 9.02 8.48
C GLU A 269 -17.95 8.57 9.87
N GLU A 270 -17.62 7.35 10.30
CA GLU A 270 -17.98 6.90 11.65
C GLU A 270 -17.34 7.82 12.72
N PRO A 271 -18.06 8.18 13.79
CA PRO A 271 -17.58 9.16 14.77
C PRO A 271 -16.18 8.87 15.35
N GLU A 272 -15.86 7.60 15.57
CA GLU A 272 -14.56 7.17 16.11
C GLU A 272 -13.41 7.26 15.08
N PHE A 273 -13.73 7.25 13.79
CA PHE A 273 -12.75 7.24 12.70
C PHE A 273 -12.50 8.61 12.09
N ARG A 274 -13.34 9.60 12.42
CA ARG A 274 -13.15 10.97 11.91
C ARG A 274 -11.77 11.51 12.29
N GLY A 275 -11.02 11.95 11.28
CA GLY A 275 -9.68 12.53 11.45
C GLY A 275 -8.55 11.52 11.69
N ASN A 276 -8.84 10.20 11.66
CA ASN A 276 -7.83 9.16 11.76
C ASN A 276 -8.03 8.01 10.74
N VAL A 277 -9.13 8.02 9.99
CA VAL A 277 -9.38 7.21 8.79
C VAL A 277 -9.75 8.16 7.65
N ALA A 278 -9.25 7.91 6.45
CA ALA A 278 -9.58 8.67 5.25
C ALA A 278 -10.01 7.72 4.14
N PHE A 279 -11.04 8.11 3.42
CA PHE A 279 -11.47 7.49 2.17
C PHE A 279 -10.86 8.24 0.98
N VAL A 280 -10.43 7.50 -0.05
CA VAL A 280 -9.91 8.04 -1.31
C VAL A 280 -10.76 7.52 -2.45
N GLY A 281 -11.54 8.42 -3.06
CA GLY A 281 -12.29 8.11 -4.27
C GLY A 281 -11.34 7.87 -5.45
N THR A 282 -11.50 6.75 -6.14
CA THR A 282 -10.59 6.32 -7.22
C THR A 282 -11.27 6.24 -8.58
N ARG A 283 -12.58 6.46 -8.66
CA ARG A 283 -13.36 6.34 -9.90
C ARG A 283 -12.82 7.25 -11.02
N ALA A 284 -12.31 8.42 -10.69
CA ALA A 284 -11.70 9.35 -11.65
C ALA A 284 -10.39 8.84 -12.27
N PHE A 285 -9.77 7.82 -11.65
CA PHE A 285 -8.51 7.22 -12.13
C PHE A 285 -8.77 6.05 -13.10
N TRP A 286 -10.01 5.71 -13.36
CA TRP A 286 -10.37 4.71 -14.35
C TRP A 286 -9.88 5.10 -15.75
N ARG A 287 -9.23 4.15 -16.42
CA ARG A 287 -8.85 4.28 -17.84
C ARG A 287 -9.56 3.19 -18.63
N PRO A 288 -10.24 3.54 -19.75
CA PRO A 288 -10.93 2.57 -20.57
C PRO A 288 -9.92 1.64 -21.28
N LYS A 289 -10.41 0.55 -21.83
CA LYS A 289 -9.57 -0.45 -22.49
C LYS A 289 -8.82 0.10 -23.70
N GLU A 290 -9.36 1.11 -24.36
CA GLU A 290 -8.75 1.79 -25.52
C GLU A 290 -7.44 2.52 -25.14
N ASP A 291 -7.26 2.86 -23.88
CA ASP A 291 -6.11 3.56 -23.32
C ASP A 291 -5.30 2.68 -22.35
N SER A 292 -5.58 1.37 -22.35
CA SER A 292 -5.03 0.44 -21.38
C SER A 292 -4.44 -0.79 -22.05
N PRO A 293 -3.49 -1.50 -21.42
CA PRO A 293 -2.86 -2.68 -22.02
C PRO A 293 -3.81 -3.84 -22.28
N LEU A 294 -4.79 -4.08 -21.41
CA LEU A 294 -5.75 -5.18 -21.51
C LEU A 294 -7.17 -4.73 -21.18
N ASP A 295 -8.17 -5.52 -21.62
CA ASP A 295 -9.56 -5.41 -21.21
C ASP A 295 -9.81 -6.31 -19.98
N GLN A 296 -9.41 -5.83 -18.79
CA GLN A 296 -9.56 -6.53 -17.51
C GLN A 296 -10.10 -5.59 -16.43
N ILE A 297 -11.38 -5.31 -16.48
CA ILE A 297 -12.05 -4.34 -15.59
C ILE A 297 -11.68 -4.57 -14.11
N TYR A 298 -11.63 -5.81 -13.65
CA TYR A 298 -11.33 -6.16 -12.25
C TYR A 298 -9.88 -5.86 -11.81
N HIS A 299 -8.99 -5.60 -12.76
CA HIS A 299 -7.61 -5.17 -12.54
C HIS A 299 -7.32 -3.82 -13.20
N TRP A 300 -8.28 -2.89 -13.20
CA TRP A 300 -8.13 -1.55 -13.76
C TRP A 300 -7.58 -1.57 -15.20
N ASN A 301 -8.00 -2.56 -16.00
CA ASN A 301 -7.50 -2.81 -17.36
C ASN A 301 -5.97 -2.94 -17.43
N THR A 302 -5.33 -3.31 -16.31
CA THR A 302 -3.87 -3.42 -16.13
C THR A 302 -3.10 -2.12 -16.42
N ASN A 303 -3.76 -0.99 -16.25
CA ASN A 303 -3.24 0.34 -16.54
C ASN A 303 -2.33 0.84 -15.40
N ALA A 304 -1.05 1.07 -15.70
CA ALA A 304 -0.07 1.52 -14.72
C ALA A 304 -0.35 2.95 -14.20
N GLU A 305 -0.90 3.83 -15.04
CA GLU A 305 -1.28 5.20 -14.64
C GLU A 305 -2.27 5.17 -13.48
N THR A 306 -3.33 4.35 -13.60
CA THR A 306 -4.33 4.18 -12.55
C THR A 306 -3.72 3.72 -11.24
N TYR A 307 -2.81 2.74 -11.25
CA TYR A 307 -2.16 2.26 -10.02
C TYR A 307 -1.26 3.34 -9.38
N VAL A 308 -0.53 4.11 -10.18
CA VAL A 308 0.27 5.23 -9.68
C VAL A 308 -0.62 6.29 -9.04
N GLU A 309 -1.70 6.71 -9.72
CA GLU A 309 -2.62 7.73 -9.22
C GLU A 309 -3.33 7.31 -7.92
N ILE A 310 -3.76 6.04 -7.81
CA ILE A 310 -4.32 5.49 -6.57
C ILE A 310 -3.29 5.58 -5.43
N GLY A 311 -2.04 5.21 -5.71
CA GLY A 311 -0.95 5.29 -4.74
C GLY A 311 -0.68 6.72 -4.29
N GLU A 312 -0.53 7.65 -5.23
CA GLU A 312 -0.26 9.07 -4.95
C GLU A 312 -1.40 9.72 -4.16
N ALA A 313 -2.65 9.52 -4.58
CA ALA A 313 -3.80 10.06 -3.87
C ALA A 313 -3.93 9.51 -2.45
N SER A 314 -3.63 8.21 -2.26
CA SER A 314 -3.63 7.57 -0.94
C SER A 314 -2.50 8.10 -0.04
N ALA A 315 -1.33 8.36 -0.60
CA ALA A 315 -0.23 8.99 0.14
C ALA A 315 -0.55 10.43 0.55
N GLU A 316 -1.18 11.21 -0.32
CA GLU A 316 -1.64 12.57 0.02
C GLU A 316 -2.72 12.54 1.11
N ALA A 317 -3.63 11.57 1.09
CA ALA A 317 -4.58 11.36 2.17
C ALA A 317 -3.88 10.99 3.49
N MET A 318 -2.87 10.11 3.44
CA MET A 318 -2.06 9.73 4.59
C MET A 318 -1.30 10.92 5.17
N LYS A 319 -0.70 11.79 4.34
CA LYS A 319 -0.04 13.03 4.79
C LYS A 319 -0.99 13.94 5.54
N ARG A 320 -2.24 14.09 5.05
CA ARG A 320 -3.27 14.88 5.75
C ARG A 320 -3.61 14.32 7.13
N LEU A 321 -3.78 12.99 7.25
CA LEU A 321 -4.00 12.32 8.54
C LEU A 321 -2.83 12.52 9.51
N LEU A 322 -1.60 12.53 9.00
CA LEU A 322 -0.38 12.78 9.76
C LEU A 322 -0.12 14.27 10.02
N ARG A 323 -0.99 15.18 9.54
CA ARG A 323 -0.86 16.64 9.66
C ARG A 323 0.44 17.19 9.08
N MET A 324 0.94 16.56 8.02
CA MET A 324 2.10 17.04 7.28
C MET A 324 1.66 18.17 6.31
N LYS A 325 2.55 19.17 6.16
CA LYS A 325 2.34 20.29 5.23
C LYS A 325 2.78 19.91 3.82
#